data_254cd8153ef0fd2ab285e6089d8b6f3b
#
_entry.id   254cd8153ef0fd2ab285e6089d8b6f3b
#
_cell.length_a   1.000
_cell.length_b   1.000
_cell.length_c   1.000
_cell.angle_alpha   90.00
_cell.angle_beta   90.00
_cell.angle_gamma   90.00
#
_symmetry.space_group_name_H-M   'P 1'
#
loop_
_entity.id
_entity.type
_entity.pdbx_description
1 polymer ?
#
loop_
_entity_poly.entity_id
_entity_poly.type
_entity_poly.pdbx_seq_one_letter_code
_entity_poly.pdbx_strand_id
1 'polypeptide(L)'
;MKNDQNDDETIANLCTNGRTHWPDEPLTPQKSTSIQCQIEEAFYEQYLRYFQNAEEKRRWSVVDDIPWAEAQGNASELVVSILESFCAVESFLPDYTSKIMALIRRSRGRALFQANWGYEESKHSMALERWLIASGKRTEDEMKDFERSLLGAEWSLPFETPRQMICYTMIQELATGLNYINLRRLVHQTGEGDPCLDKTLRWVSADESAHYNFFRKGVKTYLALDPEGTIVDLKYVFDNFAMPAHALIPEWEKRGAEIEASGIYGPKMYLSKIRKPILEDLQISRTQLKSAGLPSREADEIADRIETKEEKAQQALYPRLISLPTIPAPRPSTSRTILSV
;
A
#
# COMPACT_ATOMS: atom_id res chain seq x y z
N MET A 1 35.40 19.39 9.35
CA MET A 1 34.27 19.57 8.41
C MET A 1 34.80 19.78 6.99
N LYS A 2 35.39 18.78 6.35
CA LYS A 2 35.89 18.88 4.95
C LYS A 2 35.97 17.52 4.23
N ASN A 3 35.28 16.46 4.67
CA ASN A 3 35.35 15.15 4.02
C ASN A 3 34.02 14.63 3.43
N ASP A 4 32.87 15.25 3.69
CA ASP A 4 31.59 14.68 3.28
C ASP A 4 31.19 15.03 1.83
N GLN A 5 31.82 16.01 1.19
CA GLN A 5 31.47 16.41 -0.19
C GLN A 5 32.11 15.51 -1.26
N ASN A 6 33.26 14.91 -0.99
CA ASN A 6 33.97 14.08 -1.97
C ASN A 6 33.37 12.66 -2.12
N ASP A 7 32.76 12.12 -1.07
CA ASP A 7 32.16 10.80 -1.11
C ASP A 7 30.83 10.78 -1.90
N ASP A 8 30.08 11.87 -1.85
CA ASP A 8 28.80 12.02 -2.55
C ASP A 8 28.95 12.09 -4.08
N GLU A 9 29.99 12.79 -4.58
CA GLU A 9 30.27 12.83 -6.03
C GLU A 9 30.79 11.48 -6.56
N THR A 10 31.52 10.75 -5.76
CA THR A 10 32.05 9.43 -6.12
C THR A 10 30.94 8.39 -6.18
N ILE A 11 29.96 8.43 -5.27
CA ILE A 11 28.79 7.54 -5.27
C ILE A 11 27.90 7.82 -6.49
N ALA A 12 27.63 9.08 -6.80
CA ALA A 12 26.84 9.47 -7.98
C ALA A 12 27.48 8.96 -9.28
N ASN A 13 28.81 9.05 -9.39
CA ASN A 13 29.55 8.60 -10.58
C ASN A 13 29.65 7.07 -10.71
N LEU A 14 29.70 6.33 -9.60
CA LEU A 14 29.75 4.87 -9.62
C LEU A 14 28.40 4.23 -9.96
N CYS A 15 27.29 4.86 -9.55
CA CYS A 15 25.94 4.35 -9.80
C CYS A 15 25.38 4.77 -11.17
N THR A 16 26.00 5.73 -11.87
CA THR A 16 25.48 6.27 -13.14
C THR A 16 26.13 5.70 -14.39
N ASN A 17 27.04 4.73 -14.29
CA ASN A 17 27.67 4.13 -15.46
C ASN A 17 26.66 3.37 -16.35
N GLY A 18 26.04 4.14 -17.20
CA GLY A 18 25.79 3.84 -18.60
C GLY A 18 24.97 2.60 -18.94
N ARG A 19 23.74 2.43 -18.40
CA ARG A 19 22.81 1.49 -19.04
C ARG A 19 21.73 2.27 -19.79
N THR A 20 21.85 2.28 -21.10
CA THR A 20 20.84 2.79 -22.03
C THR A 20 19.93 1.67 -22.56
N HIS A 21 20.01 0.45 -21.99
CA HIS A 21 19.34 -0.73 -22.51
C HIS A 21 18.33 -1.29 -21.52
N TRP A 22 17.17 -1.68 -22.01
CA TRP A 22 16.17 -2.41 -21.25
C TRP A 22 16.69 -3.83 -20.98
N PRO A 23 16.67 -4.32 -19.75
CA PRO A 23 17.17 -5.65 -19.47
C PRO A 23 16.21 -6.73 -19.97
N ASP A 24 16.56 -7.37 -21.07
CA ASP A 24 15.89 -8.58 -21.56
C ASP A 24 16.25 -9.81 -20.71
N GLU A 25 17.37 -9.75 -19.98
CA GLU A 25 17.82 -10.79 -19.05
C GLU A 25 18.12 -10.20 -17.65
N PRO A 26 18.07 -11.04 -16.59
CA PRO A 26 18.50 -10.60 -15.27
C PRO A 26 19.97 -10.19 -15.32
N LEU A 27 20.22 -8.91 -15.05
CA LEU A 27 21.55 -8.34 -15.03
C LEU A 27 22.40 -9.09 -14.00
N THR A 28 23.52 -9.66 -14.46
CA THR A 28 24.53 -10.17 -13.54
C THR A 28 24.99 -9.03 -12.64
N PRO A 29 24.89 -9.15 -11.31
CA PRO A 29 25.25 -8.06 -10.41
C PRO A 29 26.73 -7.72 -10.60
N GLN A 30 27.04 -6.54 -11.14
CA GLN A 30 28.36 -5.97 -10.91
C GLN A 30 28.47 -5.75 -9.38
N LYS A 31 29.54 -6.25 -8.76
CA LYS A 31 29.77 -6.10 -7.33
C LYS A 31 29.86 -4.62 -7.00
N SER A 32 28.75 -4.02 -6.60
CA SER A 32 28.74 -2.71 -5.95
C SER A 32 29.43 -2.85 -4.60
N THR A 33 30.34 -1.95 -4.27
CA THR A 33 31.15 -2.01 -3.07
C THR A 33 30.43 -1.47 -1.84
N SER A 34 29.34 -0.71 -1.98
CA SER A 34 28.57 -0.14 -0.87
C SER A 34 27.12 -0.60 -0.85
N ILE A 35 26.54 -0.71 0.35
CA ILE A 35 25.11 -1.02 0.56
C ILE A 35 24.23 0.00 -0.17
N GLN A 36 24.61 1.28 -0.12
CA GLN A 36 23.84 2.34 -0.77
C GLN A 36 23.77 2.15 -2.30
N CYS A 37 24.88 1.81 -2.95
CA CYS A 37 24.88 1.53 -4.39
C CYS A 37 24.01 0.32 -4.73
N GLN A 38 24.07 -0.73 -3.93
CA GLN A 38 23.20 -1.92 -4.13
C GLN A 38 21.72 -1.57 -4.02
N ILE A 39 21.36 -0.69 -3.07
CA ILE A 39 19.99 -0.17 -2.92
C ILE A 39 19.58 0.60 -4.18
N GLU A 40 20.41 1.52 -4.67
CA GLU A 40 20.09 2.35 -5.83
C GLU A 40 19.96 1.53 -7.12
N GLU A 41 20.85 0.55 -7.33
CA GLU A 41 20.76 -0.39 -8.45
C GLU A 41 19.45 -1.20 -8.40
N ALA A 42 19.15 -1.77 -7.23
CA ALA A 42 17.93 -2.57 -7.04
C ALA A 42 16.65 -1.75 -7.31
N PHE A 43 16.58 -0.50 -6.83
CA PHE A 43 15.44 0.37 -7.11
C PHE A 43 15.34 0.76 -8.59
N TYR A 44 16.46 0.98 -9.26
CA TYR A 44 16.44 1.31 -10.67
C TYR A 44 15.95 0.12 -11.52
N GLU A 45 16.45 -1.08 -11.27
CA GLU A 45 15.98 -2.30 -11.94
C GLU A 45 14.50 -2.58 -11.65
N GLN A 46 14.11 -2.40 -10.41
CA GLN A 46 12.71 -2.56 -10.00
C GLN A 46 11.79 -1.59 -10.75
N TYR A 47 12.22 -0.33 -10.90
CA TYR A 47 11.47 0.67 -11.65
C TYR A 47 11.35 0.30 -13.12
N LEU A 48 12.42 -0.13 -13.78
CA LEU A 48 12.36 -0.52 -15.20
C LEU A 48 11.32 -1.62 -15.44
N ARG A 49 11.29 -2.64 -14.57
CA ARG A 49 10.28 -3.72 -14.65
C ARG A 49 8.87 -3.23 -14.36
N TYR A 50 8.73 -2.33 -13.39
CA TYR A 50 7.44 -1.71 -13.08
C TYR A 50 6.92 -0.93 -14.28
N PHE A 51 7.74 -0.05 -14.86
CA PHE A 51 7.40 0.79 -15.98
C PHE A 51 7.00 -0.05 -17.20
N GLN A 52 7.82 -1.03 -17.58
CA GLN A 52 7.50 -1.92 -18.69
C GLN A 52 6.15 -2.60 -18.51
N ASN A 53 5.91 -3.20 -17.33
CA ASN A 53 4.64 -3.85 -17.06
C ASN A 53 3.44 -2.89 -17.06
N ALA A 54 3.65 -1.65 -16.58
CA ALA A 54 2.63 -0.62 -16.64
C ALA A 54 2.27 -0.26 -18.08
N GLU A 55 3.28 0.04 -18.93
CA GLU A 55 3.08 0.41 -20.34
C GLU A 55 2.40 -0.71 -21.13
N GLU A 56 2.80 -1.96 -20.94
CA GLU A 56 2.30 -3.10 -21.71
C GLU A 56 0.90 -3.57 -21.29
N LYS A 57 0.52 -3.44 -19.98
CA LYS A 57 -0.60 -4.20 -19.43
C LYS A 57 -1.58 -3.42 -18.57
N ARG A 58 -1.19 -2.23 -18.05
CA ARG A 58 -1.94 -1.61 -16.97
C ARG A 58 -2.35 -0.15 -17.23
N ARG A 59 -1.81 0.50 -18.28
CA ARG A 59 -2.20 1.86 -18.61
C ARG A 59 -3.69 1.93 -18.93
N TRP A 60 -4.32 2.94 -18.39
CA TRP A 60 -5.72 3.27 -18.64
C TRP A 60 -5.91 4.79 -18.77
N SER A 61 -6.95 5.17 -19.49
CA SER A 61 -7.33 6.54 -19.77
C SER A 61 -8.58 6.92 -18.99
N VAL A 62 -8.50 7.98 -18.20
CA VAL A 62 -9.70 8.58 -17.56
C VAL A 62 -10.72 9.01 -18.61
N VAL A 63 -10.26 9.39 -19.82
CA VAL A 63 -11.13 9.90 -20.88
C VAL A 63 -11.87 8.77 -21.59
N ASP A 64 -11.12 7.70 -21.97
CA ASP A 64 -11.60 6.71 -22.94
C ASP A 64 -12.01 5.38 -22.32
N ASP A 65 -11.40 4.97 -21.20
CA ASP A 65 -11.60 3.63 -20.65
C ASP A 65 -12.74 3.51 -19.63
N ILE A 66 -13.36 4.62 -19.23
CA ILE A 66 -14.48 4.66 -18.29
C ILE A 66 -15.76 5.06 -19.05
N PRO A 67 -16.86 4.28 -18.91
CA PRO A 67 -18.09 4.54 -19.64
C PRO A 67 -18.91 5.66 -19.00
N TRP A 68 -18.44 6.91 -19.08
CA TRP A 68 -19.01 8.07 -18.42
C TRP A 68 -20.49 8.30 -18.72
N ALA A 69 -20.95 7.91 -19.90
CA ALA A 69 -22.37 8.00 -20.27
C ALA A 69 -23.29 7.04 -19.50
N GLU A 70 -22.71 6.06 -18.81
CA GLU A 70 -23.42 5.06 -18.00
C GLU A 70 -23.42 5.41 -16.50
N ALA A 71 -22.90 6.58 -16.13
CA ALA A 71 -22.92 7.04 -14.74
C ALA A 71 -24.37 7.28 -14.28
N GLN A 72 -24.73 6.79 -13.11
CA GLN A 72 -26.08 6.85 -12.56
C GLN A 72 -26.10 7.48 -11.16
N GLY A 73 -27.14 8.25 -10.87
CA GLY A 73 -27.31 8.93 -9.59
C GLY A 73 -27.96 8.09 -8.51
N ASN A 74 -27.80 6.78 -8.49
CA ASN A 74 -28.45 5.86 -7.54
C ASN A 74 -27.69 5.66 -6.22
N ALA A 75 -26.46 6.17 -6.08
CA ALA A 75 -25.70 6.09 -4.85
C ALA A 75 -26.32 6.92 -3.72
N SER A 76 -26.29 6.40 -2.49
CA SER A 76 -26.70 7.12 -1.29
C SER A 76 -25.71 8.23 -0.92
N GLU A 77 -26.15 9.19 -0.11
CA GLU A 77 -25.25 10.23 0.41
C GLU A 77 -24.09 9.66 1.23
N LEU A 78 -24.25 8.50 1.85
CA LEU A 78 -23.16 7.79 2.52
C LEU A 78 -22.06 7.39 1.53
N VAL A 79 -22.41 6.73 0.42
CA VAL A 79 -21.45 6.34 -0.63
C VAL A 79 -20.81 7.56 -1.25
N VAL A 80 -21.58 8.62 -1.50
CA VAL A 80 -21.08 9.89 -2.05
C VAL A 80 -20.09 10.55 -1.08
N SER A 81 -20.41 10.64 0.22
CA SER A 81 -19.51 11.18 1.26
C SER A 81 -18.18 10.42 1.33
N ILE A 82 -18.21 9.09 1.19
CA ILE A 82 -17.01 8.25 1.16
C ILE A 82 -16.18 8.53 -0.11
N LEU A 83 -16.82 8.62 -1.28
CA LEU A 83 -16.13 8.94 -2.54
C LEU A 83 -15.52 10.33 -2.53
N GLU A 84 -16.21 11.33 -1.99
CA GLU A 84 -15.65 12.68 -1.79
C GLU A 84 -14.44 12.63 -0.85
N SER A 85 -14.51 11.84 0.22
CA SER A 85 -13.38 11.70 1.17
C SER A 85 -12.17 11.10 0.50
N PHE A 86 -12.34 10.10 -0.36
CA PHE A 86 -11.26 9.51 -1.14
C PHE A 86 -10.73 10.50 -2.18
N CYS A 87 -11.60 11.17 -2.93
CA CYS A 87 -11.21 12.23 -3.86
C CYS A 87 -10.39 13.34 -3.16
N ALA A 88 -10.78 13.72 -1.93
CA ALA A 88 -10.06 14.69 -1.14
C ALA A 88 -8.63 14.24 -0.79
N VAL A 89 -8.45 12.98 -0.36
CA VAL A 89 -7.11 12.43 -0.08
C VAL A 89 -6.23 12.49 -1.33
N GLU A 90 -6.76 12.06 -2.47
CA GLU A 90 -6.04 12.06 -3.76
C GLU A 90 -5.70 13.49 -4.23
N SER A 91 -6.47 14.49 -3.82
CA SER A 91 -6.24 15.90 -4.19
C SER A 91 -5.02 16.53 -3.49
N PHE A 92 -4.48 15.90 -2.43
CA PHE A 92 -3.20 16.31 -1.83
C PHE A 92 -1.97 15.83 -2.61
N LEU A 93 -2.15 15.32 -3.81
CA LEU A 93 -1.10 14.88 -4.72
C LEU A 93 0.10 15.85 -4.84
N PRO A 94 -0.08 17.19 -4.95
CA PRO A 94 1.05 18.13 -5.02
C PRO A 94 1.97 18.02 -3.79
N ASP A 95 1.41 17.79 -2.61
CA ASP A 95 2.18 17.70 -1.37
C ASP A 95 3.01 16.41 -1.32
N TYR A 96 2.40 15.25 -1.58
CA TYR A 96 3.20 14.02 -1.50
C TYR A 96 4.15 13.87 -2.68
N THR A 97 3.80 14.31 -3.87
CA THR A 97 4.71 14.21 -5.02
C THR A 97 5.93 15.10 -4.86
N SER A 98 5.76 16.37 -4.50
CA SER A 98 6.86 17.30 -4.37
C SER A 98 7.78 16.97 -3.19
N LYS A 99 7.21 16.70 -2.03
CA LYS A 99 7.98 16.48 -0.78
C LYS A 99 8.72 15.15 -0.82
N ILE A 100 8.07 14.06 -1.27
CA ILE A 100 8.75 12.77 -1.44
C ILE A 100 9.82 12.87 -2.54
N MET A 101 9.54 13.54 -3.67
CA MET A 101 10.52 13.76 -4.72
C MET A 101 11.76 14.49 -4.20
N ALA A 102 11.58 15.52 -3.37
CA ALA A 102 12.70 16.24 -2.76
C ALA A 102 13.55 15.31 -1.88
N LEU A 103 12.90 14.46 -1.09
CA LEU A 103 13.56 13.52 -0.18
C LEU A 103 14.40 12.45 -0.93
N ILE A 104 13.91 11.98 -2.07
CA ILE A 104 14.54 10.91 -2.85
C ILE A 104 15.26 11.40 -4.11
N ARG A 105 15.46 12.70 -4.25
CA ARG A 105 15.99 13.34 -5.47
C ARG A 105 17.29 12.71 -5.99
N ARG A 106 18.15 12.19 -5.09
CA ARG A 106 19.43 11.57 -5.45
C ARG A 106 19.31 10.10 -5.88
N SER A 107 18.13 9.48 -5.73
CA SER A 107 17.86 8.11 -6.12
C SER A 107 17.15 8.05 -7.46
N ARG A 108 17.88 7.69 -8.53
CA ARG A 108 17.32 7.68 -9.89
C ARG A 108 16.08 6.78 -10.00
N GLY A 109 16.16 5.54 -9.52
CA GLY A 109 15.06 4.58 -9.63
C GLY A 109 13.82 5.02 -8.85
N ARG A 110 14.00 5.51 -7.63
CA ARG A 110 12.90 6.01 -6.81
C ARG A 110 12.31 7.30 -7.37
N ALA A 111 13.14 8.25 -7.83
CA ALA A 111 12.67 9.49 -8.41
C ALA A 111 11.87 9.29 -9.71
N LEU A 112 12.30 8.38 -10.58
CA LEU A 112 11.55 8.01 -11.77
C LEU A 112 10.23 7.31 -11.42
N PHE A 113 10.25 6.42 -10.43
CA PHE A 113 9.01 5.81 -9.93
C PHE A 113 8.07 6.87 -9.36
N GLN A 114 8.58 7.80 -8.54
CA GLN A 114 7.78 8.87 -7.93
C GLN A 114 7.08 9.75 -8.98
N ALA A 115 7.76 10.07 -10.08
CA ALA A 115 7.16 10.83 -11.18
C ALA A 115 6.05 10.02 -11.88
N ASN A 116 6.29 8.73 -12.13
CA ASN A 116 5.31 7.85 -12.75
C ASN A 116 4.12 7.56 -11.80
N TRP A 117 4.38 7.32 -10.54
CA TRP A 117 3.38 7.14 -9.49
C TRP A 117 2.50 8.38 -9.37
N GLY A 118 3.08 9.58 -9.31
CA GLY A 118 2.30 10.83 -9.30
C GLY A 118 1.41 11.02 -10.53
N TYR A 119 1.84 10.56 -11.71
CA TYR A 119 0.97 10.54 -12.89
C TYR A 119 -0.21 9.57 -12.71
N GLU A 120 0.02 8.38 -12.15
CA GLU A 120 -1.03 7.39 -11.92
C GLU A 120 -2.01 7.88 -10.85
N GLU A 121 -1.51 8.43 -9.73
CA GLU A 121 -2.32 9.02 -8.65
C GLU A 121 -3.19 10.19 -9.13
N SER A 122 -2.67 11.03 -10.05
CA SER A 122 -3.46 12.13 -10.62
C SER A 122 -4.74 11.67 -11.30
N LYS A 123 -4.77 10.46 -11.84
CA LYS A 123 -5.97 9.88 -12.46
C LYS A 123 -7.03 9.49 -11.45
N HIS A 124 -6.62 9.16 -10.22
CA HIS A 124 -7.54 8.73 -9.18
C HIS A 124 -8.48 9.86 -8.77
N SER A 125 -7.94 11.02 -8.37
CA SER A 125 -8.76 12.19 -8.06
C SER A 125 -9.64 12.59 -9.23
N MET A 126 -9.08 12.69 -10.44
CA MET A 126 -9.82 13.07 -11.65
C MET A 126 -10.98 12.11 -11.97
N ALA A 127 -10.78 10.80 -11.79
CA ALA A 127 -11.82 9.82 -12.08
C ALA A 127 -12.94 9.82 -11.03
N LEU A 128 -12.58 9.99 -9.75
CA LEU A 128 -13.56 10.09 -8.66
C LEU A 128 -14.41 11.36 -8.78
N GLU A 129 -13.76 12.52 -8.99
CA GLU A 129 -14.44 13.79 -9.21
C GLU A 129 -15.40 13.71 -10.41
N ARG A 130 -14.89 13.20 -11.54
CA ARG A 130 -15.70 13.08 -12.75
C ARG A 130 -16.90 12.17 -12.55
N TRP A 131 -16.78 11.10 -11.77
CA TRP A 131 -17.96 10.27 -11.44
C TRP A 131 -18.97 11.03 -10.60
N LEU A 132 -18.53 11.78 -9.58
CA LEU A 132 -19.41 12.58 -8.72
C LEU A 132 -20.25 13.58 -9.55
N ILE A 133 -19.62 14.19 -10.57
CA ILE A 133 -20.28 15.13 -11.47
C ILE A 133 -21.16 14.40 -12.49
N ALA A 134 -20.65 13.40 -13.18
CA ALA A 134 -21.35 12.68 -14.25
C ALA A 134 -22.61 11.94 -13.74
N SER A 135 -22.56 11.44 -12.50
CA SER A 135 -23.73 10.82 -11.83
C SER A 135 -24.77 11.82 -11.37
N GLY A 136 -24.49 13.13 -11.42
CA GLY A 136 -25.35 14.19 -10.91
C GLY A 136 -25.42 14.26 -9.39
N LYS A 137 -24.50 13.59 -8.67
CA LYS A 137 -24.44 13.62 -7.20
C LYS A 137 -23.82 14.90 -6.68
N ARG A 138 -22.96 15.51 -7.48
CA ARG A 138 -22.38 16.83 -7.23
C ARG A 138 -22.35 17.63 -8.52
N THR A 139 -22.45 18.92 -8.36
CA THR A 139 -22.22 19.89 -9.45
C THR A 139 -20.74 20.23 -9.56
N GLU A 140 -20.34 20.77 -10.72
CA GLU A 140 -18.98 21.29 -10.89
C GLU A 140 -18.63 22.38 -9.87
N ASP A 141 -19.59 23.23 -9.52
CA ASP A 141 -19.36 24.33 -8.57
C ASP A 141 -19.18 23.81 -7.14
N GLU A 142 -19.96 22.80 -6.72
CA GLU A 142 -19.77 22.13 -5.43
C GLU A 142 -18.39 21.47 -5.35
N MET A 143 -17.93 20.79 -6.41
CA MET A 143 -16.60 20.19 -6.42
C MET A 143 -15.47 21.24 -6.40
N LYS A 144 -15.60 22.34 -7.14
CA LYS A 144 -14.66 23.48 -7.08
C LYS A 144 -14.60 24.11 -5.70
N ASP A 145 -15.73 24.27 -5.02
CA ASP A 145 -15.76 24.82 -3.67
C ASP A 145 -15.15 23.84 -2.65
N PHE A 146 -15.40 22.55 -2.83
CA PHE A 146 -14.78 21.51 -2.04
C PHE A 146 -13.24 21.51 -2.21
N GLU A 147 -12.75 21.49 -3.46
CA GLU A 147 -11.32 21.59 -3.77
C GLU A 147 -10.67 22.84 -3.14
N ARG A 148 -11.29 24.02 -3.25
CA ARG A 148 -10.79 25.25 -2.61
C ARG A 148 -10.67 25.10 -1.10
N SER A 149 -11.56 24.34 -0.46
CA SER A 149 -11.46 24.10 0.99
C SER A 149 -10.26 23.25 1.37
N LEU A 150 -9.81 22.36 0.46
CA LEU A 150 -8.62 21.53 0.65
C LEU A 150 -7.33 22.29 0.38
N LEU A 151 -7.28 23.13 -0.66
CA LEU A 151 -6.08 23.87 -1.07
C LEU A 151 -5.58 24.88 -0.01
N GLY A 152 -6.39 25.22 0.98
CA GLY A 152 -5.99 26.05 2.14
C GLY A 152 -5.15 25.31 3.17
N ALA A 153 -5.05 24.00 3.07
CA ALA A 153 -4.28 23.14 3.96
C ALA A 153 -3.10 22.50 3.21
N GLU A 154 -2.03 22.21 3.94
CA GLU A 154 -0.83 21.57 3.39
C GLU A 154 -0.54 20.29 4.18
N TRP A 155 -0.42 19.16 3.48
CA TRP A 155 0.01 17.92 4.10
C TRP A 155 1.54 17.87 4.22
N SER A 156 2.03 17.50 5.39
CA SER A 156 3.46 17.33 5.65
C SER A 156 3.84 15.85 5.70
N LEU A 157 5.07 15.53 5.23
CA LEU A 157 5.58 14.16 5.33
C LEU A 157 5.57 13.69 6.79
N PRO A 158 5.00 12.51 7.08
CA PRO A 158 4.98 11.98 8.45
C PRO A 158 6.34 11.44 8.89
N PHE A 159 7.27 11.25 7.95
CA PHE A 159 8.59 10.68 8.20
C PHE A 159 9.68 11.39 7.39
N GLU A 160 10.90 11.44 7.94
CA GLU A 160 11.97 12.29 7.41
C GLU A 160 12.99 11.50 6.56
N THR A 161 12.98 10.16 6.62
CA THR A 161 13.97 9.36 5.88
C THR A 161 13.35 8.64 4.69
N PRO A 162 14.11 8.44 3.59
CA PRO A 162 13.62 7.70 2.43
C PRO A 162 13.14 6.29 2.78
N ARG A 163 13.80 5.57 3.72
CA ARG A 163 13.41 4.23 4.13
C ARG A 163 12.11 4.22 4.92
N GLN A 164 11.94 5.15 5.85
CA GLN A 164 10.68 5.29 6.59
C GLN A 164 9.52 5.64 5.64
N MET A 165 9.75 6.52 4.67
CA MET A 165 8.74 6.84 3.67
C MET A 165 8.36 5.64 2.79
N ILE A 166 9.32 4.81 2.39
CA ILE A 166 9.02 3.55 1.67
C ILE A 166 8.18 2.59 2.53
N CYS A 167 8.49 2.46 3.82
CA CYS A 167 7.69 1.67 4.76
C CYS A 167 6.27 2.23 4.91
N TYR A 168 6.16 3.56 5.03
CA TYR A 168 4.88 4.26 5.14
C TYR A 168 4.02 4.07 3.90
N THR A 169 4.57 4.37 2.73
CA THR A 169 3.83 4.25 1.46
C THR A 169 3.44 2.80 1.18
N MET A 170 4.27 1.80 1.52
CA MET A 170 3.85 0.39 1.43
C MET A 170 2.58 0.11 2.24
N ILE A 171 2.49 0.62 3.46
CA ILE A 171 1.33 0.41 4.34
C ILE A 171 0.11 1.17 3.80
N GLN A 172 0.32 2.40 3.37
CA GLN A 172 -0.71 3.28 2.84
C GLN A 172 -1.33 2.71 1.57
N GLU A 173 -0.54 2.28 0.58
CA GLU A 173 -1.03 1.71 -0.67
C GLU A 173 -1.85 0.43 -0.47
N LEU A 174 -1.42 -0.44 0.47
CA LEU A 174 -2.23 -1.61 0.82
C LEU A 174 -3.56 -1.20 1.45
N ALA A 175 -3.55 -0.18 2.31
CA ALA A 175 -4.76 0.33 2.95
C ALA A 175 -5.71 0.96 1.93
N THR A 176 -5.20 1.81 1.05
CA THR A 176 -5.97 2.50 0.00
C THR A 176 -6.56 1.51 -0.99
N GLY A 177 -5.77 0.56 -1.49
CA GLY A 177 -6.26 -0.48 -2.38
C GLY A 177 -7.39 -1.31 -1.75
N LEU A 178 -7.27 -1.67 -0.45
CA LEU A 178 -8.33 -2.36 0.27
C LEU A 178 -9.58 -1.48 0.46
N ASN A 179 -9.42 -0.18 0.66
CA ASN A 179 -10.55 0.76 0.78
C ASN A 179 -11.37 0.80 -0.51
N TYR A 180 -10.72 0.90 -1.67
CA TYR A 180 -11.41 0.86 -2.97
C TYR A 180 -12.08 -0.49 -3.24
N ILE A 181 -11.43 -1.60 -2.91
CA ILE A 181 -12.02 -2.95 -3.02
C ILE A 181 -13.26 -3.08 -2.11
N ASN A 182 -13.18 -2.59 -0.87
CA ASN A 182 -14.28 -2.66 0.08
C ASN A 182 -15.44 -1.75 -0.32
N LEU A 183 -15.16 -0.52 -0.79
CA LEU A 183 -16.19 0.37 -1.32
C LEU A 183 -16.89 -0.25 -2.53
N ARG A 184 -16.11 -0.80 -3.48
CA ARG A 184 -16.67 -1.52 -4.63
C ARG A 184 -17.57 -2.67 -4.20
N ARG A 185 -17.19 -3.43 -3.18
CA ARG A 185 -18.02 -4.50 -2.61
C ARG A 185 -19.28 -3.96 -1.96
N LEU A 186 -19.20 -2.87 -1.21
CA LEU A 186 -20.33 -2.23 -0.57
C LEU A 186 -21.38 -1.83 -1.61
N VAL A 187 -21.01 -1.06 -2.64
CA VAL A 187 -21.95 -0.58 -3.67
C VAL A 187 -22.57 -1.73 -4.48
N HIS A 188 -21.86 -2.83 -4.68
CA HIS A 188 -22.43 -4.03 -5.29
C HIS A 188 -23.46 -4.71 -4.39
N GLN A 189 -23.21 -4.80 -3.08
CA GLN A 189 -24.11 -5.45 -2.13
C GLN A 189 -25.38 -4.63 -1.89
N THR A 190 -25.28 -3.32 -1.94
CA THR A 190 -26.43 -2.40 -1.73
C THR A 190 -27.18 -2.09 -3.02
N GLY A 191 -26.63 -2.44 -4.18
CA GLY A 191 -27.20 -2.08 -5.47
C GLY A 191 -27.03 -0.59 -5.84
N GLU A 192 -26.12 0.10 -5.16
CA GLU A 192 -25.89 1.54 -5.36
C GLU A 192 -24.80 1.86 -6.40
N GLY A 193 -24.21 0.82 -7.01
CA GLY A 193 -23.20 0.98 -8.04
C GLY A 193 -23.78 1.08 -9.44
N ASP A 194 -22.97 1.62 -10.33
CA ASP A 194 -23.19 1.64 -11.78
C ASP A 194 -21.94 1.16 -12.53
N PRO A 195 -22.02 0.88 -13.85
CA PRO A 195 -20.87 0.40 -14.63
C PRO A 195 -19.69 1.37 -14.62
N CYS A 196 -19.96 2.67 -14.56
CA CYS A 196 -18.94 3.71 -14.52
C CYS A 196 -18.18 3.68 -13.18
N LEU A 197 -18.90 3.67 -12.05
CA LEU A 197 -18.29 3.58 -10.71
C LEU A 197 -17.52 2.26 -10.53
N ASP A 198 -18.12 1.13 -10.96
CA ASP A 198 -17.46 -0.17 -10.88
C ASP A 198 -16.13 -0.17 -11.64
N LYS A 199 -16.12 0.37 -12.86
CA LYS A 199 -14.94 0.47 -13.68
C LYS A 199 -13.88 1.39 -13.07
N THR A 200 -14.29 2.54 -12.54
CA THR A 200 -13.42 3.50 -11.85
C THR A 200 -12.73 2.84 -10.65
N LEU A 201 -13.50 2.29 -9.71
CA LEU A 201 -12.96 1.65 -8.52
C LEU A 201 -12.06 0.45 -8.84
N ARG A 202 -12.35 -0.26 -9.93
CA ARG A 202 -11.53 -1.37 -10.41
C ARG A 202 -10.17 -0.91 -10.93
N TRP A 203 -10.12 0.17 -11.72
CA TRP A 203 -8.86 0.69 -12.25
C TRP A 203 -7.99 1.29 -11.16
N VAL A 204 -8.59 2.10 -10.30
CA VAL A 204 -7.87 2.69 -9.16
C VAL A 204 -7.29 1.59 -8.26
N SER A 205 -8.09 0.60 -7.85
CA SER A 205 -7.57 -0.49 -7.00
C SER A 205 -6.51 -1.36 -7.69
N ALA A 206 -6.47 -1.42 -9.01
CA ALA A 206 -5.40 -2.10 -9.76
C ALA A 206 -4.09 -1.31 -9.73
N ASP A 207 -4.16 0.03 -9.85
CA ASP A 207 -3.01 0.90 -9.69
C ASP A 207 -2.45 0.80 -8.25
N GLU A 208 -3.29 0.92 -7.21
CA GLU A 208 -2.90 0.76 -5.81
C GLU A 208 -2.19 -0.57 -5.52
N SER A 209 -2.70 -1.65 -6.13
CA SER A 209 -2.06 -2.97 -6.00
C SER A 209 -0.66 -3.01 -6.62
N ALA A 210 -0.45 -2.31 -7.72
CA ALA A 210 0.86 -2.22 -8.38
C ALA A 210 1.82 -1.33 -7.58
N HIS A 211 1.33 -0.20 -7.05
CA HIS A 211 2.07 0.70 -6.16
C HIS A 211 2.51 -0.03 -4.89
N TYR A 212 1.59 -0.70 -4.21
CA TYR A 212 1.90 -1.55 -3.05
C TYR A 212 3.02 -2.55 -3.35
N ASN A 213 2.92 -3.25 -4.48
CA ASN A 213 3.93 -4.23 -4.86
C ASN A 213 5.31 -3.60 -5.11
N PHE A 214 5.37 -2.37 -5.64
CA PHE A 214 6.62 -1.65 -5.79
C PHE A 214 7.22 -1.31 -4.43
N PHE A 215 6.48 -0.66 -3.56
CA PHE A 215 6.96 -0.28 -2.22
C PHE A 215 7.32 -1.50 -1.37
N ARG A 216 6.52 -2.55 -1.43
CA ARG A 216 6.78 -3.84 -0.76
C ARG A 216 8.12 -4.46 -1.19
N LYS A 217 8.42 -4.47 -2.48
CA LYS A 217 9.73 -4.93 -2.99
C LYS A 217 10.86 -4.03 -2.49
N GLY A 218 10.65 -2.72 -2.44
CA GLY A 218 11.59 -1.77 -1.86
C GLY A 218 11.91 -2.08 -0.40
N VAL A 219 10.90 -2.33 0.44
CA VAL A 219 11.11 -2.75 1.84
C VAL A 219 11.87 -4.08 1.92
N LYS A 220 11.56 -5.05 1.06
CA LYS A 220 12.32 -6.32 0.99
C LYS A 220 13.78 -6.12 0.59
N THR A 221 14.07 -5.18 -0.29
CA THR A 221 15.45 -4.79 -0.64
C THR A 221 16.18 -4.24 0.58
N TYR A 222 15.57 -3.33 1.32
CA TYR A 222 16.15 -2.82 2.56
C TYR A 222 16.34 -3.90 3.62
N LEU A 223 15.36 -4.80 3.82
CA LEU A 223 15.48 -5.93 4.76
C LEU A 223 16.63 -6.88 4.40
N ALA A 224 16.89 -7.10 3.10
CA ALA A 224 17.99 -7.95 2.66
C ALA A 224 19.37 -7.32 2.90
N LEU A 225 19.49 -5.99 2.88
CA LEU A 225 20.76 -5.27 2.95
C LEU A 225 21.05 -4.67 4.33
N ASP A 226 19.99 -4.27 5.07
CA ASP A 226 20.04 -3.74 6.43
C ASP A 226 18.79 -4.19 7.21
N PRO A 227 18.75 -5.44 7.68
CA PRO A 227 17.57 -5.99 8.36
C PRO A 227 17.25 -5.27 9.67
N GLU A 228 18.25 -5.00 10.51
CA GLU A 228 18.04 -4.39 11.83
C GLU A 228 17.49 -2.97 11.72
N GLY A 229 18.13 -2.11 10.95
CA GLY A 229 17.69 -0.75 10.73
C GLY A 229 16.31 -0.69 10.05
N THR A 230 16.02 -1.63 9.15
CA THR A 230 14.71 -1.68 8.48
C THR A 230 13.58 -2.09 9.43
N ILE A 231 13.82 -3.04 10.34
CA ILE A 231 12.81 -3.46 11.33
C ILE A 231 12.55 -2.32 12.33
N VAL A 232 13.59 -1.58 12.73
CA VAL A 232 13.45 -0.38 13.59
C VAL A 232 12.56 0.69 12.91
N ASP A 233 12.87 1.03 11.66
CA ASP A 233 12.08 2.01 10.91
C ASP A 233 10.64 1.53 10.67
N LEU A 234 10.47 0.25 10.32
CA LEU A 234 9.13 -0.32 10.11
C LEU A 234 8.30 -0.31 11.40
N LYS A 235 8.92 -0.63 12.55
CA LYS A 235 8.26 -0.51 13.86
C LYS A 235 7.82 0.92 14.13
N TYR A 236 8.73 1.88 13.94
CA TYR A 236 8.43 3.30 14.14
C TYR A 236 7.26 3.75 13.25
N VAL A 237 7.26 3.34 11.99
CA VAL A 237 6.18 3.66 11.04
C VAL A 237 4.87 3.01 11.48
N PHE A 238 4.85 1.73 11.86
CA PHE A 238 3.62 1.08 12.33
C PHE A 238 3.03 1.73 13.59
N ASP A 239 3.89 2.18 14.49
CA ASP A 239 3.46 2.79 15.76
C ASP A 239 2.94 4.23 15.57
N ASN A 240 3.31 4.90 14.45
CA ASN A 240 2.92 6.27 14.13
C ASN A 240 2.10 6.38 12.82
N PHE A 241 1.57 5.26 12.32
CA PHE A 241 0.85 5.26 11.06
C PHE A 241 -0.51 5.97 11.16
N ALA A 242 -0.74 6.88 10.24
CA ALA A 242 -2.05 7.45 9.93
C ALA A 242 -2.21 7.54 8.40
N MET A 243 -3.45 7.46 7.92
CA MET A 243 -3.74 7.69 6.50
C MET A 243 -3.37 9.13 6.12
N PRO A 244 -2.84 9.37 4.90
CA PRO A 244 -2.41 10.69 4.50
C PRO A 244 -3.58 11.68 4.50
N ALA A 245 -3.28 12.93 4.83
CA ALA A 245 -4.16 14.10 4.72
C ALA A 245 -5.55 14.00 5.39
N HIS A 246 -5.92 12.86 5.97
CA HIS A 246 -7.27 12.63 6.51
C HIS A 246 -7.75 13.74 7.48
N ALA A 247 -6.87 14.19 8.37
CA ALA A 247 -7.19 15.26 9.34
C ALA A 247 -7.39 16.64 8.69
N LEU A 248 -7.05 16.80 7.42
CA LEU A 248 -7.21 18.03 6.66
C LEU A 248 -8.53 18.08 5.87
N ILE A 249 -9.25 16.97 5.80
CA ILE A 249 -10.53 16.90 5.11
C ILE A 249 -11.63 17.53 5.98
N PRO A 250 -12.47 18.41 5.43
CA PRO A 250 -13.59 18.97 6.16
C PRO A 250 -14.51 17.89 6.76
N GLU A 251 -14.95 18.10 7.99
CA GLU A 251 -15.84 17.16 8.72
C GLU A 251 -15.28 15.75 8.90
N TRP A 252 -13.93 15.61 8.99
CA TRP A 252 -13.30 14.29 9.06
C TRP A 252 -13.83 13.37 10.14
N GLU A 253 -14.15 13.88 11.34
CA GLU A 253 -14.69 13.06 12.43
C GLU A 253 -15.95 12.30 12.01
N LYS A 254 -16.88 12.98 11.31
CA LYS A 254 -18.09 12.39 10.77
C LYS A 254 -17.77 11.41 9.63
N ARG A 255 -16.99 11.84 8.66
CA ARG A 255 -16.62 11.05 7.48
C ARG A 255 -15.85 9.78 7.87
N GLY A 256 -14.91 9.89 8.80
CA GLY A 256 -14.15 8.75 9.32
C GLY A 256 -15.04 7.74 10.04
N ALA A 257 -16.02 8.21 10.84
CA ALA A 257 -17.00 7.35 11.47
C ALA A 257 -17.91 6.62 10.45
N GLU A 258 -18.31 7.30 9.39
CA GLU A 258 -19.08 6.72 8.28
C GLU A 258 -18.29 5.62 7.55
N ILE A 259 -17.00 5.86 7.26
CA ILE A 259 -16.09 4.90 6.63
C ILE A 259 -15.89 3.67 7.53
N GLU A 260 -15.72 3.86 8.84
CA GLU A 260 -15.56 2.75 9.80
C GLU A 260 -16.86 1.95 9.95
N ALA A 261 -17.99 2.62 10.12
CA ALA A 261 -19.29 1.98 10.23
C ALA A 261 -19.69 1.17 8.98
N SER A 262 -19.23 1.61 7.81
CA SER A 262 -19.45 0.91 6.54
C SER A 262 -18.52 -0.31 6.36
N GLY A 263 -17.58 -0.56 7.28
CA GLY A 263 -16.62 -1.66 7.22
C GLY A 263 -15.57 -1.50 6.11
N ILE A 264 -15.38 -0.29 5.59
CA ILE A 264 -14.40 0.00 4.54
C ILE A 264 -13.01 0.10 5.14
N TYR A 265 -12.86 0.88 6.22
CA TYR A 265 -11.61 1.03 6.95
C TYR A 265 -11.86 1.27 8.43
N GLY A 266 -10.92 0.84 9.26
CA GLY A 266 -10.94 1.11 10.70
C GLY A 266 -9.84 0.33 11.45
N PRO A 267 -9.66 0.54 12.77
CA PRO A 267 -8.57 -0.04 13.53
C PRO A 267 -8.49 -1.57 13.45
N LYS A 268 -9.63 -2.25 13.48
CA LYS A 268 -9.68 -3.72 13.37
C LYS A 268 -9.20 -4.21 12.01
N MET A 269 -9.57 -3.52 10.94
CA MET A 269 -9.14 -3.85 9.59
C MET A 269 -7.64 -3.57 9.43
N TYR A 270 -7.14 -2.43 9.90
CA TYR A 270 -5.73 -2.11 9.90
C TYR A 270 -4.90 -3.23 10.54
N LEU A 271 -5.27 -3.67 11.75
CA LEU A 271 -4.52 -4.72 12.43
C LEU A 271 -4.59 -6.07 11.74
N SER A 272 -5.77 -6.47 11.23
CA SER A 272 -6.00 -7.83 10.72
C SER A 272 -5.72 -7.99 9.22
N LYS A 273 -5.90 -6.94 8.41
CA LYS A 273 -5.80 -7.00 6.95
C LYS A 273 -4.61 -6.25 6.38
N ILE A 274 -3.95 -5.41 7.18
CA ILE A 274 -2.81 -4.61 6.74
C ILE A 274 -1.57 -4.99 7.54
N ARG A 275 -1.50 -4.65 8.83
CA ARG A 275 -0.31 -4.87 9.65
C ARG A 275 0.09 -6.34 9.73
N LYS A 276 -0.84 -7.23 10.06
CA LYS A 276 -0.56 -8.66 10.19
C LYS A 276 -0.08 -9.29 8.86
N PRO A 277 -0.77 -9.14 7.72
CA PRO A 277 -0.30 -9.68 6.45
C PRO A 277 1.06 -9.13 5.99
N ILE A 278 1.35 -7.84 6.22
CA ILE A 278 2.66 -7.27 5.92
C ILE A 278 3.75 -7.97 6.73
N LEU A 279 3.57 -8.15 8.04
CA LEU A 279 4.56 -8.81 8.88
C LEU A 279 4.78 -10.27 8.47
N GLU A 280 3.71 -10.99 8.13
CA GLU A 280 3.78 -12.37 7.64
C GLU A 280 4.53 -12.45 6.30
N ASP A 281 4.24 -11.55 5.36
CA ASP A 281 4.92 -11.49 4.07
C ASP A 281 6.40 -11.10 4.15
N LEU A 282 6.74 -10.20 5.07
CA LEU A 282 8.11 -9.79 5.34
C LEU A 282 8.86 -10.77 6.25
N GLN A 283 8.19 -11.82 6.75
CA GLN A 283 8.73 -12.82 7.68
C GLN A 283 9.28 -12.20 8.97
N ILE A 284 8.65 -11.14 9.46
CA ILE A 284 9.02 -10.45 10.70
C ILE A 284 8.13 -10.96 11.84
N SER A 285 8.75 -11.60 12.83
CA SER A 285 8.05 -12.06 14.02
C SER A 285 7.63 -10.91 14.94
N ARG A 286 6.64 -11.16 15.78
CA ARG A 286 6.23 -10.19 16.82
C ARG A 286 7.35 -9.85 17.78
N THR A 287 8.20 -10.82 18.10
CA THR A 287 9.37 -10.64 18.96
C THR A 287 10.36 -9.67 18.31
N GLN A 288 10.78 -9.94 17.08
CA GLN A 288 11.69 -9.05 16.34
C GLN A 288 11.15 -7.62 16.27
N LEU A 289 9.86 -7.45 15.95
CA LEU A 289 9.28 -6.11 15.86
C LEU A 289 9.25 -5.40 17.21
N LYS A 290 8.94 -6.09 18.31
CA LYS A 290 8.84 -5.48 19.64
C LYS A 290 10.20 -5.17 20.25
N SER A 291 11.20 -6.00 20.01
CA SER A 291 12.56 -5.81 20.50
C SER A 291 13.40 -4.86 19.65
N ALA A 292 12.92 -4.48 18.47
CA ALA A 292 13.65 -3.60 17.56
C ALA A 292 14.02 -2.26 18.21
N GLY A 293 15.30 -1.90 18.13
CA GLY A 293 15.85 -0.66 18.70
C GLY A 293 16.04 -0.66 20.22
N LEU A 294 15.80 -1.78 20.89
CA LEU A 294 16.05 -1.89 22.33
C LEU A 294 17.45 -2.43 22.63
N PRO A 295 18.05 -2.08 23.78
CA PRO A 295 19.25 -2.74 24.27
C PRO A 295 19.06 -4.26 24.37
N SER A 296 20.09 -5.05 24.12
CA SER A 296 20.01 -6.52 24.05
C SER A 296 19.31 -7.15 25.25
N ARG A 297 19.59 -6.67 26.49
CA ARG A 297 18.96 -7.16 27.70
C ARG A 297 17.44 -7.00 27.71
N GLU A 298 16.94 -5.83 27.27
CA GLU A 298 15.48 -5.56 27.20
C GLU A 298 14.83 -6.37 26.08
N ALA A 299 15.56 -6.59 24.98
CA ALA A 299 15.11 -7.43 23.87
C ALA A 299 14.92 -8.89 24.32
N ASP A 300 15.86 -9.44 25.10
CA ASP A 300 15.79 -10.80 25.66
C ASP A 300 14.60 -10.94 26.62
N GLU A 301 14.38 -9.97 27.51
CA GLU A 301 13.23 -9.96 28.41
C GLU A 301 11.87 -9.95 27.66
N ILE A 302 11.81 -9.28 26.51
CA ILE A 302 10.61 -9.29 25.68
C ILE A 302 10.43 -10.64 24.98
N ALA A 303 11.50 -11.24 24.48
CA ALA A 303 11.48 -12.56 23.86
C ALA A 303 10.93 -13.60 24.84
N ASP A 304 11.48 -13.66 26.05
CA ASP A 304 11.05 -14.57 27.12
C ASP A 304 9.56 -14.40 27.48
N ARG A 305 9.09 -13.16 27.56
CA ARG A 305 7.66 -12.89 27.85
C ARG A 305 6.72 -13.33 26.73
N ILE A 306 7.14 -13.25 25.49
CA ILE A 306 6.33 -13.67 24.34
C ILE A 306 6.29 -15.19 24.27
N GLU A 307 7.44 -15.86 24.42
CA GLU A 307 7.55 -17.31 24.42
C GLU A 307 6.67 -17.92 25.53
N THR A 308 6.78 -17.41 26.76
CA THR A 308 5.94 -17.84 27.88
C THR A 308 4.43 -17.66 27.63
N LYS A 309 4.03 -16.58 26.90
CA LYS A 309 2.61 -16.37 26.55
C LYS A 309 2.13 -17.33 25.46
N GLU A 310 2.96 -17.61 24.49
CA GLU A 310 2.64 -18.54 23.40
C GLU A 310 2.58 -19.98 23.91
N GLU A 311 3.49 -20.40 24.78
CA GLU A 311 3.44 -21.70 25.48
C GLU A 311 2.17 -21.87 26.30
N LYS A 312 1.78 -20.85 27.07
CA LYS A 312 0.53 -20.88 27.88
C LYS A 312 -0.71 -20.93 26.97
N ALA A 313 -0.69 -20.23 25.85
CA ALA A 313 -1.79 -20.27 24.89
C ALA A 313 -1.88 -21.64 24.19
N GLN A 314 -0.77 -22.27 23.83
CA GLN A 314 -0.72 -23.63 23.31
C GLN A 314 -1.21 -24.66 24.36
N GLN A 315 -0.76 -24.58 25.58
CA GLN A 315 -1.20 -25.45 26.64
C GLN A 315 -2.70 -25.32 26.94
N ALA A 316 -3.28 -24.10 26.80
CA ALA A 316 -4.71 -23.86 26.96
C ALA A 316 -5.56 -24.40 25.80
N LEU A 317 -4.97 -24.58 24.63
CA LEU A 317 -5.63 -25.18 23.44
C LEU A 317 -5.58 -26.71 23.43
N TYR A 318 -4.61 -27.32 24.11
CA TYR A 318 -4.42 -28.77 24.14
C TYR A 318 -5.61 -29.55 24.71
N PRO A 319 -6.26 -29.11 25.82
CA PRO A 319 -7.44 -29.82 26.33
C PRO A 319 -8.66 -29.78 25.43
N ARG A 320 -8.77 -28.73 24.55
CA ARG A 320 -9.86 -28.59 23.59
C ARG A 320 -9.69 -29.48 22.36
N LEU A 321 -8.45 -29.79 21.98
CA LEU A 321 -8.17 -30.69 20.85
C LEU A 321 -8.40 -32.16 21.18
N ILE A 322 -8.23 -32.54 22.45
CA ILE A 322 -8.48 -33.92 22.92
C ILE A 322 -9.99 -34.21 23.06
N SER A 323 -10.83 -33.17 23.20
CA SER A 323 -12.29 -33.31 23.34
C SER A 323 -13.07 -33.23 22.04
N LEU A 324 -12.42 -33.14 20.89
CA LEU A 324 -13.11 -33.23 19.60
C LEU A 324 -13.44 -34.70 19.31
N PRO A 325 -14.69 -35.05 18.95
CA PRO A 325 -15.04 -36.39 18.60
C PRO A 325 -14.22 -36.86 17.41
N THR A 326 -13.61 -38.03 17.53
CA THR A 326 -12.87 -38.70 16.45
C THR A 326 -13.82 -38.88 15.28
N ILE A 327 -13.51 -38.26 14.13
CA ILE A 327 -14.25 -38.48 12.88
C ILE A 327 -14.06 -39.96 12.51
N PRO A 328 -15.12 -40.79 12.39
CA PRO A 328 -14.97 -42.18 12.00
C PRO A 328 -14.39 -42.25 10.59
N ALA A 329 -13.42 -43.13 10.42
CA ALA A 329 -12.79 -43.37 9.12
C ALA A 329 -13.85 -43.71 8.05
N PRO A 330 -13.72 -43.20 6.81
CA PRO A 330 -14.65 -43.50 5.74
C PRO A 330 -14.65 -45.03 5.49
N ARG A 331 -15.84 -45.64 5.41
CA ARG A 331 -15.99 -47.05 5.08
C ARG A 331 -15.45 -47.30 3.67
N PRO A 332 -14.72 -48.40 3.41
CA PRO A 332 -14.26 -48.73 2.09
C PRO A 332 -15.46 -48.92 1.15
N SER A 333 -15.42 -48.23 0.02
CA SER A 333 -16.43 -48.38 -1.04
C SER A 333 -16.34 -49.79 -1.61
N THR A 334 -17.41 -50.58 -1.47
CA THR A 334 -17.57 -51.84 -2.16
C THR A 334 -17.70 -51.55 -3.64
N SER A 335 -16.68 -51.94 -4.41
CA SER A 335 -16.70 -51.93 -5.87
C SER A 335 -17.84 -52.85 -6.38
N ARG A 336 -18.86 -52.25 -6.98
CA ARG A 336 -19.80 -53.04 -7.81
C ARG A 336 -19.19 -53.24 -9.17
N THR A 337 -18.81 -54.48 -9.41
CA THR A 337 -18.49 -55.02 -10.75
C THR A 337 -19.71 -54.84 -11.65
N ILE A 338 -19.59 -54.04 -12.69
CA ILE A 338 -20.59 -54.00 -13.77
C ILE A 338 -20.18 -55.06 -14.75
N LEU A 339 -20.97 -56.15 -14.81
CA LEU A 339 -20.96 -57.14 -15.89
C LEU A 339 -21.54 -56.50 -17.14
N SER A 340 -20.77 -56.60 -18.22
CA SER A 340 -21.16 -56.32 -19.60
C SER A 340 -22.20 -57.32 -20.12
N VAL A 341 -23.27 -56.82 -20.73
CA VAL A 341 -23.94 -57.41 -21.92
C VAL A 341 -24.24 -56.30 -22.90
#